data_14d8c3e658b7b81f8d0dd84256524080
#
_entry.id   14d8c3e658b7b81f8d0dd84256524080
#
_cell.length_a   1.000
_cell.length_b   1.000
_cell.length_c   1.000
_cell.angle_alpha   90.00
_cell.angle_beta   90.00
_cell.angle_gamma   90.00
#
_symmetry.space_group_name_H-M   'P 1'
#
loop_
_entity.id
_entity.type
_entity.pdbx_description
1 polymer ?
#
loop_
_entity_poly.entity_id
_entity_poly.type
_entity_poly.pdbx_seq_one_letter_code
_entity_poly.pdbx_strand_id
1 'polypeptide(L)'
;MENRPIRRALISVSDKTGIVDFARKLADRGVEILSTGGTARLLAENGVKVTEVSDYTGFPEMMSGRVKTLHPKVHGGILGRRGIDDKVMEEHGIKPIDLVVVNLYPFAQTVAKPDCTLEQAIENIDIGGPTMVLHIGICQIKSDKQTLRHFIRIHTSSAVVVTDPPVP
;
A
#
# COMPACT_ATOMS: atom_id res chain seq x y z
N MET A 1 0.31 2.69 -24.18
CA MET A 1 -0.16 2.30 -22.82
C MET A 1 -1.65 2.60 -22.76
N GLU A 2 -2.48 1.60 -22.51
CA GLU A 2 -3.89 1.87 -22.23
C GLU A 2 -3.99 2.57 -20.87
N ASN A 3 -4.62 3.74 -20.87
CA ASN A 3 -4.93 4.47 -19.63
C ASN A 3 -6.01 3.70 -18.86
N ARG A 4 -5.63 2.88 -17.91
CA ARG A 4 -6.58 2.16 -17.05
C ARG A 4 -7.01 3.02 -15.88
N PRO A 5 -8.31 3.09 -15.58
CA PRO A 5 -8.79 3.88 -14.45
C PRO A 5 -8.38 3.22 -13.13
N ILE A 6 -7.92 4.03 -12.18
CA ILE A 6 -7.72 3.61 -10.79
C ILE A 6 -9.11 3.37 -10.18
N ARG A 7 -9.39 2.14 -9.77
CA ARG A 7 -10.66 1.75 -9.13
C ARG A 7 -10.50 1.48 -7.63
N ARG A 8 -9.31 1.04 -7.21
CA ARG A 8 -9.03 0.74 -5.81
C ARG A 8 -7.64 1.20 -5.42
N ALA A 9 -7.56 1.91 -4.29
CA ALA A 9 -6.32 2.38 -3.69
C ALA A 9 -6.11 1.76 -2.31
N LEU A 10 -4.89 1.35 -2.00
CA LEU A 10 -4.45 1.00 -0.66
C LEU A 10 -3.61 2.14 -0.11
N ILE A 11 -4.05 2.75 1.00
CA ILE A 11 -3.39 3.88 1.64
C ILE A 11 -3.00 3.50 3.06
N SER A 12 -1.70 3.41 3.33
CA SER A 12 -1.17 3.08 4.66
C SER A 12 0.08 3.91 4.92
N VAL A 13 -0.05 4.99 5.68
CA VAL A 13 1.01 5.98 5.87
C VAL A 13 1.31 6.24 7.34
N SER A 14 2.58 6.36 7.68
CA SER A 14 3.09 6.81 8.96
C SER A 14 2.98 8.33 9.09
N ASP A 15 3.59 9.06 8.15
CA ASP A 15 3.37 10.50 7.99
C ASP A 15 2.05 10.75 7.25
N LYS A 16 1.12 11.41 7.91
CA LYS A 16 -0.25 11.64 7.44
C LYS A 16 -0.46 13.02 6.80
N THR A 17 0.61 13.77 6.58
CA THR A 17 0.55 15.13 6.01
C THR A 17 -0.11 15.10 4.62
N GLY A 18 -1.20 15.85 4.46
CA GLY A 18 -1.92 15.98 3.19
C GLY A 18 -2.72 14.75 2.74
N ILE A 19 -2.71 13.64 3.51
CA ILE A 19 -3.33 12.38 3.09
C ILE A 19 -4.85 12.47 2.99
N VAL A 20 -5.49 13.27 3.85
CA VAL A 20 -6.96 13.43 3.85
C VAL A 20 -7.43 14.07 2.55
N ASP A 21 -6.80 15.15 2.12
CA ASP A 21 -7.16 15.85 0.88
C ASP A 21 -6.88 14.99 -0.36
N PHE A 22 -5.79 14.24 -0.32
CA PHE A 22 -5.46 13.31 -1.38
C PHE A 22 -6.50 12.18 -1.48
N ALA A 23 -6.83 11.53 -0.37
CA ALA A 23 -7.81 10.46 -0.31
C ALA A 23 -9.21 10.94 -0.71
N ARG A 24 -9.60 12.15 -0.29
CA ARG A 24 -10.89 12.75 -0.68
C ARG A 24 -10.98 12.91 -2.20
N LYS A 25 -9.92 13.43 -2.84
CA LYS A 25 -9.88 13.56 -4.30
C LYS A 25 -9.97 12.24 -5.05
N LEU A 26 -9.48 11.15 -4.47
CA LEU A 26 -9.65 9.80 -5.02
C LEU A 26 -11.08 9.30 -4.83
N ALA A 27 -11.63 9.45 -3.61
CA ALA A 27 -13.01 9.06 -3.30
C ALA A 27 -14.04 9.79 -4.16
N ASP A 28 -13.85 11.08 -4.39
CA ASP A 28 -14.72 11.92 -5.26
C ASP A 28 -14.72 11.42 -6.72
N ARG A 29 -13.70 10.69 -7.13
CA ARG A 29 -13.60 10.02 -8.45
C ARG A 29 -14.11 8.58 -8.45
N GLY A 30 -14.72 8.14 -7.35
CA GLY A 30 -15.25 6.78 -7.22
C GLY A 30 -14.21 5.70 -6.92
N VAL A 31 -12.99 6.09 -6.49
CA VAL A 31 -11.96 5.12 -6.11
C VAL A 31 -12.30 4.55 -4.72
N GLU A 32 -12.37 3.23 -4.63
CA GLU A 32 -12.49 2.52 -3.34
C GLU A 32 -11.16 2.63 -2.58
N ILE A 33 -11.22 3.06 -1.30
CA ILE A 33 -10.03 3.23 -0.47
C ILE A 33 -9.97 2.12 0.56
N LEU A 34 -8.89 1.34 0.50
CA LEU A 34 -8.49 0.42 1.56
C LEU A 34 -7.45 1.11 2.43
N SER A 35 -7.52 0.93 3.75
CA SER A 35 -6.53 1.51 4.66
C SER A 35 -6.37 0.69 5.94
N THR A 36 -5.41 1.04 6.77
CA THR A 36 -5.09 0.33 8.01
C THR A 36 -5.01 1.29 9.19
N GLY A 37 -5.44 0.82 10.36
CA GLY A 37 -5.17 1.42 11.67
C GLY A 37 -5.39 2.93 11.75
N GLY A 38 -4.36 3.67 12.17
CA GLY A 38 -4.46 5.12 12.37
C GLY A 38 -4.73 5.92 11.10
N THR A 39 -4.34 5.42 9.91
CA THR A 39 -4.66 6.08 8.64
C THR A 39 -6.14 5.90 8.31
N ALA A 40 -6.68 4.69 8.46
CA ALA A 40 -8.11 4.43 8.23
C ALA A 40 -8.99 5.28 9.15
N ARG A 41 -8.63 5.34 10.45
CA ARG A 41 -9.34 6.15 11.43
C ARG A 41 -9.34 7.64 11.04
N LEU A 42 -8.18 8.20 10.71
CA LEU A 42 -8.06 9.61 10.30
C LEU A 42 -8.93 9.92 9.08
N LEU A 43 -8.92 9.05 8.08
CA LEU A 43 -9.72 9.24 6.87
C LEU A 43 -11.22 9.20 7.19
N ALA A 44 -11.68 8.23 7.99
CA ALA A 44 -13.06 8.09 8.40
C ALA A 44 -13.55 9.30 9.23
N GLU A 45 -12.76 9.76 10.20
CA GLU A 45 -13.05 10.95 11.02
C GLU A 45 -13.19 12.24 10.18
N ASN A 46 -12.53 12.28 9.02
CA ASN A 46 -12.64 13.39 8.06
C ASN A 46 -13.66 13.15 6.94
N GLY A 47 -14.58 12.18 7.12
CA GLY A 47 -15.68 11.92 6.20
C GLY A 47 -15.29 11.25 4.89
N VAL A 48 -14.10 10.69 4.79
CA VAL A 48 -13.69 9.89 3.63
C VAL A 48 -14.14 8.44 3.83
N LYS A 49 -14.93 7.92 2.89
CA LYS A 49 -15.34 6.51 2.91
C LYS A 49 -14.11 5.62 2.74
N VAL A 50 -13.84 4.79 3.72
CA VAL A 50 -12.68 3.88 3.76
C VAL A 50 -13.13 2.49 4.22
N THR A 51 -12.51 1.45 3.67
CA THR A 51 -12.66 0.07 4.13
C THR A 51 -11.37 -0.34 4.83
N GLU A 52 -11.45 -0.85 6.04
CA GLU A 52 -10.29 -1.40 6.73
C GLU A 52 -9.79 -2.67 6.04
N VAL A 53 -8.47 -2.87 6.02
CA VAL A 53 -7.87 -4.06 5.41
C VAL A 53 -8.34 -5.34 6.12
N SER A 54 -8.57 -5.30 7.42
CA SER A 54 -9.15 -6.42 8.18
C SER A 54 -10.54 -6.82 7.67
N ASP A 55 -11.41 -5.85 7.38
CA ASP A 55 -12.73 -6.12 6.82
C ASP A 55 -12.64 -6.64 5.38
N TYR A 56 -11.74 -6.05 4.58
CA TYR A 56 -11.52 -6.47 3.20
C TYR A 56 -10.98 -7.90 3.10
N THR A 57 -10.05 -8.28 3.97
CA THR A 57 -9.43 -9.61 3.98
C THR A 57 -10.31 -10.64 4.68
N GLY A 58 -11.13 -10.21 5.64
CA GLY A 58 -11.81 -11.06 6.60
C GLY A 58 -10.87 -11.64 7.67
N PHE A 59 -9.67 -11.03 7.82
CA PHE A 59 -8.65 -11.50 8.74
C PHE A 59 -8.25 -10.39 9.72
N PRO A 60 -8.28 -10.63 11.04
CA PRO A 60 -8.01 -9.60 12.02
C PRO A 60 -6.53 -9.18 12.00
N GLU A 61 -6.29 -7.93 12.39
CA GLU A 61 -4.96 -7.46 12.74
C GLU A 61 -4.43 -8.24 13.94
N MET A 62 -3.19 -8.72 13.87
CA MET A 62 -2.59 -9.57 14.90
C MET A 62 -1.19 -9.11 15.28
N MET A 63 -0.69 -9.66 16.41
CA MET A 63 0.68 -9.44 16.90
C MET A 63 0.99 -7.95 17.06
N SER A 64 0.09 -7.22 17.74
CA SER A 64 0.22 -5.77 17.96
C SER A 64 0.36 -4.97 16.65
N GLY A 65 -0.32 -5.43 15.58
CA GLY A 65 -0.30 -4.75 14.29
C GLY A 65 0.85 -5.09 13.36
N ARG A 66 1.71 -6.03 13.73
CA ARG A 66 2.79 -6.49 12.83
C ARG A 66 2.25 -7.26 11.62
N VAL A 67 1.08 -7.88 11.76
CA VAL A 67 0.39 -8.60 10.68
C VAL A 67 -0.92 -7.89 10.37
N LYS A 68 -0.96 -7.13 9.29
CA LYS A 68 -2.11 -6.38 8.77
C LYS A 68 -2.26 -6.59 7.27
N THR A 69 -1.25 -6.15 6.52
CA THR A 69 -1.23 -6.15 5.06
C THR A 69 -0.59 -7.39 4.45
N LEU A 70 0.11 -8.21 5.26
CA LEU A 70 0.71 -9.47 4.82
C LEU A 70 -0.37 -10.55 4.62
N HIS A 71 -1.16 -10.39 3.59
CA HIS A 71 -2.28 -11.27 3.30
C HIS A 71 -2.40 -11.52 1.78
N PRO A 72 -2.73 -12.75 1.33
CA PRO A 72 -2.86 -13.07 -0.10
C PRO A 72 -3.80 -12.15 -0.87
N LYS A 73 -4.92 -11.73 -0.29
CA LYS A 73 -5.84 -10.79 -0.95
C LYS A 73 -5.22 -9.43 -1.20
N VAL A 74 -4.35 -8.95 -0.33
CA VAL A 74 -3.65 -7.67 -0.51
C VAL A 74 -2.56 -7.83 -1.56
N HIS A 75 -1.64 -8.76 -1.35
CA HIS A 75 -0.49 -8.94 -2.25
C HIS A 75 -0.90 -9.48 -3.62
N GLY A 76 -1.87 -10.38 -3.68
CA GLY A 76 -2.45 -10.83 -4.94
C GLY A 76 -3.16 -9.71 -5.70
N GLY A 77 -3.82 -8.79 -4.98
CA GLY A 77 -4.43 -7.60 -5.58
C GLY A 77 -3.40 -6.67 -6.24
N ILE A 78 -2.21 -6.55 -5.66
CA ILE A 78 -1.09 -5.75 -6.18
C ILE A 78 -0.38 -6.48 -7.33
N LEU A 79 -0.09 -7.77 -7.17
CA LEU A 79 0.74 -8.57 -8.08
C LEU A 79 -0.02 -9.12 -9.28
N GLY A 80 -1.35 -9.26 -9.18
CA GLY A 80 -2.18 -9.92 -10.18
C GLY A 80 -2.11 -9.21 -11.54
N ARG A 81 -1.71 -9.95 -12.57
CA ARG A 81 -1.60 -9.46 -13.95
C ARG A 81 -2.99 -9.46 -14.60
N ARG A 82 -3.46 -8.27 -14.92
CA ARG A 82 -4.77 -8.07 -15.55
C ARG A 82 -4.86 -8.82 -16.88
N GLY A 83 -5.93 -9.58 -17.08
CA GLY A 83 -6.13 -10.40 -18.29
C GLY A 83 -5.42 -11.75 -18.27
N ILE A 84 -4.48 -11.99 -17.35
CA ILE A 84 -3.75 -13.26 -17.22
C ILE A 84 -4.17 -14.00 -15.96
N ASP A 85 -4.16 -13.31 -14.83
CA ASP A 85 -4.42 -13.92 -13.50
C ASP A 85 -5.88 -13.71 -13.05
N ASP A 86 -6.74 -13.10 -13.88
CA ASP A 86 -8.10 -12.71 -13.52
C ASP A 86 -8.92 -13.90 -12.99
N LYS A 87 -8.79 -15.07 -13.63
CA LYS A 87 -9.52 -16.28 -13.22
C LYS A 87 -9.15 -16.74 -11.81
N VAL A 88 -7.86 -16.85 -11.51
CA VAL A 88 -7.39 -17.29 -10.18
C VAL A 88 -7.69 -16.23 -9.13
N MET A 89 -7.63 -14.95 -9.49
CA MET A 89 -8.01 -13.86 -8.58
C MET A 89 -9.50 -13.94 -8.23
N GLU A 90 -10.36 -14.20 -9.20
CA GLU A 90 -11.80 -14.36 -8.99
C GLU A 90 -12.11 -15.57 -8.11
N GLU A 91 -11.51 -16.74 -8.40
CA GLU A 91 -11.66 -17.98 -7.62
C GLU A 91 -11.33 -17.77 -6.13
N HIS A 92 -10.35 -16.92 -5.82
CA HIS A 92 -9.92 -16.63 -4.45
C HIS A 92 -10.47 -15.32 -3.87
N GLY A 93 -11.39 -14.64 -4.56
CA GLY A 93 -11.98 -13.38 -4.12
C GLY A 93 -10.96 -12.25 -3.98
N ILE A 94 -9.90 -12.28 -4.82
CA ILE A 94 -8.85 -11.27 -4.84
C ILE A 94 -9.26 -10.18 -5.82
N LYS A 95 -9.48 -8.98 -5.31
CA LYS A 95 -9.81 -7.83 -6.15
C LYS A 95 -8.54 -7.03 -6.47
N PRO A 96 -8.41 -6.51 -7.71
CA PRO A 96 -7.27 -5.68 -8.08
C PRO A 96 -7.08 -4.46 -7.19
N ILE A 97 -5.83 -4.14 -6.86
CA ILE A 97 -5.40 -2.89 -6.21
C ILE A 97 -4.58 -2.12 -7.25
N ASP A 98 -5.07 -0.94 -7.66
CA ASP A 98 -4.51 -0.19 -8.78
C ASP A 98 -3.55 0.91 -8.34
N LEU A 99 -3.66 1.35 -7.08
CA LEU A 99 -2.81 2.37 -6.48
C LEU A 99 -2.41 1.96 -5.06
N VAL A 100 -1.12 2.06 -4.74
CA VAL A 100 -0.62 1.91 -3.38
C VAL A 100 0.05 3.20 -2.96
N VAL A 101 -0.37 3.72 -1.81
CA VAL A 101 0.22 4.90 -1.17
C VAL A 101 0.75 4.48 0.20
N VAL A 102 2.05 4.44 0.33
CA VAL A 102 2.72 3.97 1.54
C VAL A 102 3.94 4.84 1.83
N ASN A 103 4.14 5.20 3.09
CA ASN A 103 5.42 5.63 3.59
C ASN A 103 5.81 4.75 4.79
N LEU A 104 7.11 4.55 4.95
CA LEU A 104 7.65 3.62 5.94
C LEU A 104 7.67 4.25 7.33
N TYR A 105 7.75 3.43 8.36
CA TYR A 105 7.99 3.89 9.71
C TYR A 105 9.34 4.61 9.80
N PRO A 106 9.45 5.64 10.67
CA PRO A 106 10.65 6.48 10.78
C PRO A 106 11.75 5.78 11.61
N PHE A 107 12.19 4.58 11.19
CA PHE A 107 13.18 3.78 11.90
C PHE A 107 14.47 4.55 12.17
N ALA A 108 15.03 5.20 11.15
CA ALA A 108 16.26 5.98 11.30
C ALA A 108 16.13 7.12 12.32
N GLN A 109 14.99 7.79 12.35
CA GLN A 109 14.72 8.86 13.35
C GLN A 109 14.53 8.28 14.75
N THR A 110 13.97 7.09 14.87
CA THR A 110 13.77 6.41 16.15
C THR A 110 15.10 6.00 16.76
N VAL A 111 15.95 5.32 15.99
CA VAL A 111 17.26 4.85 16.51
C VAL A 111 18.27 5.97 16.72
N ALA A 112 18.07 7.13 16.11
CA ALA A 112 18.91 8.30 16.32
C ALA A 112 18.67 9.01 17.69
N LYS A 113 17.58 8.66 18.39
CA LYS A 113 17.31 9.23 19.72
C LYS A 113 18.26 8.65 20.75
N PRO A 114 18.89 9.46 21.61
CA PRO A 114 19.85 8.97 22.60
C PRO A 114 19.29 8.00 23.64
N ASP A 115 17.98 8.06 23.87
CA ASP A 115 17.21 7.24 24.80
C ASP A 115 16.42 6.10 24.14
N CYS A 116 16.72 5.81 22.87
CA CYS A 116 16.04 4.74 22.14
C CYS A 116 16.36 3.38 22.75
N THR A 117 15.32 2.67 23.17
CA THR A 117 15.46 1.30 23.63
C THR A 117 15.44 0.31 22.45
N LEU A 118 15.99 -0.90 22.66
CA LEU A 118 15.95 -1.97 21.67
C LEU A 118 14.50 -2.31 21.29
N GLU A 119 13.60 -2.31 22.25
CA GLU A 119 12.17 -2.56 22.04
C GLU A 119 11.55 -1.51 21.10
N GLN A 120 11.83 -0.24 21.34
CA GLN A 120 11.38 0.86 20.48
C GLN A 120 11.94 0.74 19.06
N ALA A 121 13.21 0.34 18.92
CA ALA A 121 13.80 0.10 17.61
C ALA A 121 13.09 -1.06 16.88
N ILE A 122 12.84 -2.18 17.55
CA ILE A 122 12.16 -3.35 16.99
C ILE A 122 10.72 -3.01 16.54
N GLU A 123 9.97 -2.24 17.35
CA GLU A 123 8.59 -1.85 17.00
C GLU A 123 8.51 -0.91 15.79
N ASN A 124 9.61 -0.25 15.44
CA ASN A 124 9.68 0.60 14.25
C ASN A 124 10.27 -0.09 13.02
N ILE A 125 10.51 -1.40 13.06
CA ILE A 125 10.84 -2.19 11.87
C ILE A 125 9.55 -2.41 11.08
N ASP A 126 9.48 -1.80 9.91
CA ASP A 126 8.34 -1.97 8.98
C ASP A 126 8.62 -3.14 8.03
N ILE A 127 7.69 -4.08 7.95
CA ILE A 127 7.75 -5.22 7.05
C ILE A 127 6.69 -5.08 5.93
N GLY A 128 5.50 -4.65 6.29
CA GLY A 128 4.38 -4.54 5.35
C GLY A 128 4.62 -3.50 4.26
N GLY A 129 5.07 -2.32 4.62
CA GLY A 129 5.40 -1.24 3.69
C GLY A 129 6.48 -1.64 2.67
N PRO A 130 7.66 -2.07 3.11
CA PRO A 130 8.72 -2.54 2.21
C PRO A 130 8.28 -3.68 1.29
N THR A 131 7.49 -4.64 1.78
CA THR A 131 7.00 -5.75 0.97
C THR A 131 6.08 -5.25 -0.16
N MET A 132 5.19 -4.30 0.11
CA MET A 132 4.35 -3.70 -0.92
C MET A 132 5.19 -2.95 -1.97
N VAL A 133 6.18 -2.18 -1.53
CA VAL A 133 7.10 -1.45 -2.43
C VAL A 133 7.90 -2.40 -3.32
N LEU A 134 8.44 -3.50 -2.76
CA LEU A 134 9.14 -4.53 -3.53
C LEU A 134 8.26 -5.17 -4.60
N HIS A 135 7.02 -5.52 -4.25
CA HIS A 135 6.09 -6.14 -5.20
C HIS A 135 5.77 -5.24 -6.38
N ILE A 136 5.59 -3.96 -6.12
CA ILE A 136 5.36 -2.96 -7.15
C ILE A 136 6.59 -2.84 -8.05
N GLY A 137 7.78 -2.77 -7.48
CA GLY A 137 9.05 -2.76 -8.23
C GLY A 137 9.18 -3.97 -9.16
N ILE A 138 8.82 -5.17 -8.70
CA ILE A 138 8.85 -6.40 -9.51
C ILE A 138 7.86 -6.34 -10.67
N CYS A 139 6.64 -5.85 -10.45
CA CYS A 139 5.65 -5.70 -11.52
C CYS A 139 6.12 -4.74 -12.61
N GLN A 140 6.77 -3.64 -12.24
CA GLN A 140 7.26 -2.66 -13.21
C GLN A 140 8.55 -3.08 -13.94
N ILE A 141 9.47 -3.80 -13.27
CA ILE A 141 10.67 -4.35 -13.90
C ILE A 141 10.33 -5.26 -15.09
N LYS A 142 9.21 -5.98 -14.99
CA LYS A 142 8.75 -6.86 -16.08
C LYS A 142 8.17 -6.09 -17.27
N SER A 143 7.78 -4.82 -17.10
CA SER A 143 7.13 -4.05 -18.16
C SER A 143 8.07 -3.14 -18.94
N ASP A 144 9.15 -2.60 -18.34
CA ASP A 144 10.09 -1.73 -19.08
C ASP A 144 11.43 -1.56 -18.35
N LYS A 145 12.53 -1.90 -19.06
CA LYS A 145 13.91 -1.74 -18.54
C LYS A 145 14.32 -0.27 -18.37
N GLN A 146 13.65 0.69 -19.03
CA GLN A 146 13.97 2.12 -18.90
C GLN A 146 13.29 2.74 -17.67
N THR A 147 12.11 2.29 -17.29
CA THR A 147 11.38 2.76 -16.12
C THR A 147 12.09 2.42 -14.80
N LEU A 148 12.91 1.36 -14.79
CA LEU A 148 13.70 0.95 -13.63
C LEU A 148 14.62 2.07 -13.09
N ARG A 149 15.16 2.92 -13.95
CA ARG A 149 16.06 4.03 -13.54
C ARG A 149 15.32 5.18 -12.85
N HIS A 150 14.02 5.34 -13.07
CA HIS A 150 13.18 6.38 -12.44
C HIS A 150 12.62 5.94 -11.09
N PHE A 151 12.40 4.64 -10.92
CA PHE A 151 11.73 4.07 -9.75
C PHE A 151 12.61 3.88 -8.51
N ILE A 152 13.93 3.71 -8.69
CA ILE A 152 14.90 3.61 -7.57
C ILE A 152 15.15 4.97 -6.90
N ARG A 153 14.46 6.02 -7.31
CA ARG A 153 14.40 7.25 -6.52
C ARG A 153 13.39 7.11 -5.37
N ILE A 154 13.64 6.09 -4.53
CA ILE A 154 13.02 6.01 -3.21
C ILE A 154 13.59 7.17 -2.39
N HIS A 155 12.88 8.28 -2.41
CA HIS A 155 13.05 9.24 -1.35
C HIS A 155 12.64 8.56 -0.06
N THR A 156 13.53 8.55 0.91
CA THR A 156 13.45 7.90 2.22
C THR A 156 12.25 8.32 3.09
N SER A 157 11.28 9.06 2.58
CA SER A 157 10.14 9.56 3.35
C SER A 157 8.75 9.35 2.74
N SER A 158 8.60 9.12 1.44
CA SER A 158 7.25 8.89 0.87
C SER A 158 7.32 8.19 -0.48
N ALA A 159 6.64 7.07 -0.63
CA ALA A 159 6.46 6.40 -1.90
C ALA A 159 4.98 6.43 -2.30
N VAL A 160 4.66 7.14 -3.38
CA VAL A 160 3.41 6.97 -4.12
C VAL A 160 3.71 6.07 -5.30
N VAL A 161 3.07 4.94 -5.34
CA VAL A 161 3.34 3.96 -6.38
C VAL A 161 2.05 3.58 -7.07
N VAL A 162 1.99 3.93 -8.36
CA VAL A 162 0.89 3.51 -9.24
C VAL A 162 1.23 2.14 -9.79
N THR A 163 0.38 1.15 -9.54
CA THR A 163 0.53 -0.19 -10.08
C THR A 163 -0.25 -0.31 -11.37
N ASP A 164 0.44 -0.23 -12.49
CA ASP A 164 -0.11 -0.75 -13.74
C ASP A 164 0.67 -2.03 -14.07
N PRO A 165 0.06 -3.23 -13.91
CA PRO A 165 0.76 -4.45 -14.24
C PRO A 165 1.01 -4.49 -15.74
N PRO A 166 2.14 -5.07 -16.19
CA PRO A 166 2.48 -5.13 -17.60
C PRO A 166 1.43 -5.89 -18.40
N VAL A 167 1.04 -5.31 -19.50
CA VAL A 167 0.37 -6.02 -20.59
C VAL A 167 1.44 -6.88 -21.28
N PRO A 168 1.13 -8.13 -21.66
CA PRO A 168 2.07 -9.03 -22.36
C PRO A 168 2.54 -8.47 -23.67
#